data_541733a438764e05188494473cee15c9
#
_entry.id   541733a438764e05188494473cee15c9
#
_cell.length_a   1.000
_cell.length_b   1.000
_cell.length_c   1.000
_cell.angle_alpha   90.00
_cell.angle_beta   90.00
_cell.angle_gamma   90.00
#
_symmetry.space_group_name_H-M   'P 1'
#
loop_
_entity.id
_entity.type
_entity.pdbx_description
1 polymer ?
#
loop_
_entity_poly.entity_id
_entity_poly.type
_entity_poly.pdbx_seq_one_letter_code
_entity_poly.pdbx_strand_id
1 'polypeptide(L)'
;FYAVVLGISSVFVAIVSPVLGAIADRMPIKKRILKIYTVVGILFTALMGLAPYMSEESSYKFLAICLIMGNIGFAGGHAIYSAFLPYLGDKRLMDHISSWGYAYGFLGGSTLLTIHLIVGLRFGFEDPDVQCFVFLTSALWWLGFSVPIFRNTPEPEIPNPTEYTSFFEATIDGVREIRKTFS
;
A
#
# COMPACT_ATOMS: atom_id res chain seq x y z
N PHE A 1 10.10 -20.12 -0.13
CA PHE A 1 10.58 -18.92 0.58
C PHE A 1 9.63 -17.74 0.38
N TYR A 2 9.45 -17.22 -0.83
CA TYR A 2 8.61 -16.03 -1.11
C TYR A 2 7.16 -16.19 -0.64
N ALA A 3 6.54 -17.35 -0.87
CA ALA A 3 5.16 -17.62 -0.43
C ALA A 3 4.99 -17.51 1.09
N VAL A 4 5.97 -17.98 1.87
CA VAL A 4 5.97 -17.86 3.33
C VAL A 4 6.11 -16.40 3.77
N VAL A 5 7.03 -15.67 3.15
CA VAL A 5 7.26 -14.24 3.43
C VAL A 5 6.02 -13.41 3.13
N LEU A 6 5.37 -13.64 1.98
CA LEU A 6 4.11 -12.99 1.63
C LEU A 6 2.96 -13.42 2.56
N GLY A 7 2.90 -14.69 2.93
CA GLY A 7 1.91 -15.19 3.89
C GLY A 7 2.00 -14.47 5.24
N ILE A 8 3.19 -14.34 5.80
CA ILE A 8 3.42 -13.64 7.08
C ILE A 8 2.96 -12.18 6.99
N SER A 9 3.37 -11.46 5.94
CA SER A 9 2.99 -10.06 5.77
C SER A 9 1.49 -9.88 5.55
N SER A 10 0.84 -10.81 4.82
CA SER A 10 -0.61 -10.77 4.58
C SER A 10 -1.41 -11.03 5.86
N VAL A 11 -0.98 -11.97 6.70
CA VAL A 11 -1.59 -12.21 8.02
C VAL A 11 -1.45 -10.97 8.90
N PHE A 12 -0.28 -10.35 8.93
CA PHE A 12 -0.07 -9.11 9.68
C PHE A 12 -1.03 -8.00 9.21
N VAL A 13 -1.13 -7.78 7.92
CA VAL A 13 -2.06 -6.78 7.35
C VAL A 13 -3.51 -7.13 7.68
N ALA A 14 -3.92 -8.40 7.56
CA ALA A 14 -5.28 -8.83 7.86
C ALA A 14 -5.68 -8.55 9.32
N ILE A 15 -4.73 -8.66 10.25
CA ILE A 15 -4.97 -8.36 11.68
C ILE A 15 -4.99 -6.85 11.96
N VAL A 16 -4.07 -6.12 11.34
CA VAL A 16 -3.86 -4.69 11.65
C VAL A 16 -4.84 -3.77 10.90
N SER A 17 -5.23 -4.14 9.67
CA SER A 17 -6.11 -3.29 8.84
C SER A 17 -7.47 -2.98 9.45
N PRO A 18 -8.22 -3.92 10.07
CA PRO A 18 -9.49 -3.60 10.71
C PRO A 18 -9.33 -2.59 11.87
N VAL A 19 -8.26 -2.74 12.65
CA VAL A 19 -7.98 -1.82 13.77
C VAL A 19 -7.67 -0.42 13.27
N LEU A 20 -6.80 -0.31 12.27
CA LEU A 20 -6.45 0.99 11.68
C LEU A 20 -7.63 1.61 10.93
N GLY A 21 -8.46 0.79 10.28
CA GLY A 21 -9.71 1.24 9.66
C GLY A 21 -10.66 1.86 10.69
N ALA A 22 -10.91 1.15 11.79
CA ALA A 22 -11.77 1.64 12.88
C ALA A 22 -11.25 2.94 13.52
N ILE A 23 -9.94 3.10 13.66
CA ILE A 23 -9.32 4.34 14.14
C ILE A 23 -9.47 5.46 13.09
N ALA A 24 -9.18 5.16 11.85
CA ALA A 24 -9.24 6.11 10.75
C ALA A 24 -10.68 6.58 10.46
N ASP A 25 -11.70 5.79 10.81
CA ASP A 25 -13.11 6.18 10.69
C ASP A 25 -13.56 7.16 11.78
N ARG A 26 -12.79 7.29 12.84
CA ARG A 26 -13.11 8.17 14.00
C ARG A 26 -12.25 9.41 14.09
N MET A 27 -11.11 9.42 13.45
CA MET A 27 -10.14 10.51 13.47
C MET A 27 -9.84 11.01 12.06
N PRO A 28 -9.66 12.32 11.82
CA PRO A 28 -9.33 12.88 10.50
C PRO A 28 -7.85 12.63 10.16
N ILE A 29 -7.45 11.34 10.08
CA ILE A 29 -6.05 10.91 9.87
C ILE A 29 -5.91 9.90 8.73
N LYS A 30 -6.99 9.62 7.96
CA LYS A 30 -6.97 8.65 6.85
C LYS A 30 -5.86 8.95 5.84
N LYS A 31 -5.76 10.21 5.41
CA LYS A 31 -4.74 10.65 4.46
C LYS A 31 -3.32 10.54 5.02
N ARG A 32 -3.15 10.83 6.31
CA ARG A 32 -1.86 10.69 6.99
C ARG A 32 -1.43 9.22 7.07
N ILE A 33 -2.34 8.31 7.43
CA ILE A 33 -2.08 6.87 7.48
C ILE A 33 -1.76 6.35 6.07
N LEU A 34 -2.58 6.70 5.06
CA LEU A 34 -2.33 6.34 3.67
C LEU A 34 -0.94 6.79 3.21
N LYS A 35 -0.53 8.03 3.56
CA LYS A 35 0.80 8.56 3.21
C LYS A 35 1.92 7.72 3.83
N ILE A 36 1.80 7.33 5.09
CA ILE A 36 2.80 6.50 5.78
C ILE A 36 2.95 5.15 5.07
N TYR A 37 1.84 4.44 4.81
CA TYR A 37 1.86 3.16 4.10
C TYR A 37 2.47 3.30 2.69
N THR A 38 2.07 4.33 1.95
CA THR A 38 2.59 4.59 0.60
C THR A 38 4.09 4.84 0.63
N VAL A 39 4.59 5.68 1.55
CA VAL A 39 6.03 5.97 1.67
C VAL A 39 6.81 4.72 2.06
N VAL A 40 6.31 3.92 3.02
CA VAL A 40 6.93 2.65 3.41
C VAL A 40 6.97 1.70 2.22
N GLY A 41 5.86 1.52 1.50
CA GLY A 41 5.80 0.65 0.33
C GLY A 41 6.79 1.06 -0.76
N ILE A 42 6.81 2.33 -1.13
CA ILE A 42 7.72 2.89 -2.15
C ILE A 42 9.18 2.72 -1.73
N LEU A 43 9.52 3.06 -0.48
CA LEU A 43 10.88 2.98 0.03
C LEU A 43 11.40 1.54 -0.03
N PHE A 44 10.65 0.59 0.50
CA PHE A 44 11.09 -0.81 0.54
C PHE A 44 11.06 -1.46 -0.85
N THR A 45 10.16 -1.04 -1.76
CA THR A 45 10.21 -1.44 -3.17
C THR A 45 11.49 -0.93 -3.84
N ALA A 46 11.87 0.33 -3.63
CA ALA A 46 13.12 0.87 -4.17
C ALA A 46 14.36 0.16 -3.59
N LEU A 47 14.35 -0.12 -2.28
CA LEU A 47 15.46 -0.82 -1.61
C LEU A 47 15.69 -2.23 -2.15
N MET A 48 14.64 -2.94 -2.62
CA MET A 48 14.81 -4.26 -3.27
C MET A 48 15.78 -4.19 -4.47
N GLY A 49 15.89 -3.04 -5.13
CA GLY A 49 16.85 -2.82 -6.22
C GLY A 49 18.32 -2.96 -5.84
N LEU A 50 18.64 -2.92 -4.54
CA LEU A 50 20.01 -3.11 -4.05
C LEU A 50 20.38 -4.60 -3.84
N ALA A 51 19.38 -5.45 -3.74
CA ALA A 51 19.58 -6.87 -3.43
C ALA A 51 20.50 -7.61 -4.44
N PRO A 52 20.42 -7.36 -5.77
CA PRO A 52 21.26 -8.04 -6.74
C PRO A 52 22.76 -7.77 -6.59
N TYR A 53 23.12 -6.68 -5.90
CA TYR A 53 24.54 -6.30 -5.69
C TYR A 53 25.11 -6.83 -4.36
N MET A 54 24.31 -7.57 -3.60
CA MET A 54 24.72 -8.17 -2.32
C MET A 54 25.21 -9.61 -2.50
N SER A 55 25.91 -10.14 -1.48
CA SER A 55 26.19 -11.57 -1.42
C SER A 55 24.88 -12.36 -1.34
N GLU A 56 24.86 -13.57 -1.90
CA GLU A 56 23.65 -14.40 -2.01
C GLU A 56 22.93 -14.55 -0.67
N GLU A 57 23.64 -14.90 0.39
CA GLU A 57 23.06 -15.07 1.73
C GLU A 57 22.44 -13.77 2.29
N SER A 58 23.11 -12.64 2.10
CA SER A 58 22.62 -11.33 2.55
C SER A 58 21.44 -10.85 1.71
N SER A 59 21.47 -11.12 0.40
CA SER A 59 20.40 -10.75 -0.54
C SER A 59 19.07 -11.38 -0.16
N TYR A 60 19.03 -12.68 0.16
CA TYR A 60 17.78 -13.34 0.57
C TYR A 60 17.16 -12.76 1.83
N LYS A 61 17.98 -12.49 2.86
CA LYS A 61 17.51 -11.90 4.12
C LYS A 61 17.00 -10.48 3.89
N PHE A 62 17.74 -9.69 3.12
CA PHE A 62 17.39 -8.32 2.79
C PHE A 62 16.10 -8.24 1.97
N LEU A 63 15.98 -9.07 0.92
CA LEU A 63 14.76 -9.16 0.12
C LEU A 63 13.56 -9.59 0.94
N ALA A 64 13.73 -10.54 1.90
CA ALA A 64 12.63 -10.93 2.78
C ALA A 64 12.09 -9.75 3.59
N ILE A 65 12.98 -8.97 4.20
CA ILE A 65 12.59 -7.79 4.99
C ILE A 65 11.92 -6.75 4.09
N CYS A 66 12.53 -6.43 2.94
CA CYS A 66 11.99 -5.46 2.01
C CYS A 66 10.63 -5.90 1.45
N LEU A 67 10.47 -7.19 1.14
CA LEU A 67 9.21 -7.74 0.64
C LEU A 67 8.10 -7.69 1.70
N ILE A 68 8.40 -8.02 2.95
CA ILE A 68 7.43 -7.91 4.06
C ILE A 68 6.98 -6.46 4.22
N MET A 69 7.92 -5.54 4.34
CA MET A 69 7.63 -4.12 4.56
C MET A 69 6.94 -3.48 3.35
N GLY A 70 7.39 -3.82 2.14
CA GLY A 70 6.76 -3.38 0.89
C GLY A 70 5.31 -3.87 0.77
N ASN A 71 5.06 -5.14 1.08
CA ASN A 71 3.70 -5.72 1.06
C ASN A 71 2.80 -5.13 2.16
N ILE A 72 3.33 -4.86 3.35
CA ILE A 72 2.60 -4.15 4.42
C ILE A 72 2.22 -2.74 3.91
N GLY A 73 3.16 -2.03 3.30
CA GLY A 73 2.91 -0.71 2.70
C GLY A 73 1.83 -0.76 1.62
N PHE A 74 1.89 -1.74 0.73
CA PHE A 74 0.92 -1.92 -0.35
C PHE A 74 -0.46 -2.31 0.16
N ALA A 75 -0.56 -3.40 0.90
CA ALA A 75 -1.85 -3.96 1.34
C ALA A 75 -2.52 -3.08 2.40
N GLY A 76 -1.75 -2.51 3.34
CA GLY A 76 -2.26 -1.54 4.32
C GLY A 76 -2.71 -0.24 3.65
N GLY A 77 -1.92 0.27 2.69
CA GLY A 77 -2.28 1.42 1.88
C GLY A 77 -3.55 1.19 1.06
N HIS A 78 -3.70 0.01 0.44
CA HIS A 78 -4.89 -0.35 -0.33
C HIS A 78 -6.16 -0.40 0.53
N ALA A 79 -6.08 -0.94 1.74
CA ALA A 79 -7.20 -0.96 2.68
C ALA A 79 -7.69 0.45 3.03
N ILE A 80 -6.76 1.36 3.37
CA ILE A 80 -7.09 2.75 3.68
C ILE A 80 -7.55 3.51 2.42
N TYR A 81 -6.91 3.28 1.26
CA TYR A 81 -7.33 3.87 -0.02
C TYR A 81 -8.78 3.53 -0.35
N SER A 82 -9.18 2.26 -0.19
CA SER A 82 -10.56 1.83 -0.41
C SER A 82 -11.56 2.52 0.52
N ALA A 83 -11.14 2.88 1.72
CA ALA A 83 -11.96 3.61 2.68
C ALA A 83 -12.19 5.09 2.30
N PHE A 84 -11.48 5.64 1.30
CA PHE A 84 -11.77 6.96 0.75
C PHE A 84 -12.94 6.96 -0.24
N LEU A 85 -13.23 5.85 -0.88
CA LEU A 85 -14.23 5.77 -1.95
C LEU A 85 -15.58 6.38 -1.59
N PRO A 86 -16.17 6.15 -0.39
CA PRO A 86 -17.45 6.75 0.00
C PRO A 86 -17.45 8.28 0.09
N TYR A 87 -16.27 8.90 0.17
CA TYR A 87 -16.11 10.36 0.32
C TYR A 87 -15.75 11.06 -1.00
N LEU A 88 -15.53 10.31 -2.09
CA LEU A 88 -15.11 10.88 -3.37
C LEU A 88 -16.25 11.36 -4.27
N GLY A 89 -17.49 11.05 -3.93
CA GLY A 89 -18.63 11.47 -4.73
C GLY A 89 -19.98 10.92 -4.28
N ASP A 90 -21.03 11.24 -5.06
CA ASP A 90 -22.36 10.71 -4.83
C ASP A 90 -22.37 9.17 -4.97
N LYS A 91 -23.16 8.49 -4.15
CA LYS A 91 -23.34 7.02 -4.17
C LYS A 91 -23.64 6.47 -5.57
N ARG A 92 -24.30 7.24 -6.44
CA ARG A 92 -24.61 6.87 -7.82
C ARG A 92 -23.36 6.80 -8.71
N LEU A 93 -22.30 7.52 -8.37
CA LEU A 93 -21.05 7.59 -9.13
C LEU A 93 -19.99 6.64 -8.60
N MET A 94 -20.18 6.04 -7.42
CA MET A 94 -19.17 5.19 -6.78
C MET A 94 -18.77 3.99 -7.63
N ASP A 95 -19.75 3.32 -8.28
CA ASP A 95 -19.48 2.18 -9.15
C ASP A 95 -18.65 2.61 -10.37
N HIS A 96 -18.94 3.78 -10.95
CA HIS A 96 -18.16 4.33 -12.05
C HIS A 96 -16.77 4.71 -11.62
N ILE A 97 -16.60 5.42 -10.50
CA ILE A 97 -15.29 5.84 -9.97
C ILE A 97 -14.45 4.61 -9.68
N SER A 98 -15.02 3.60 -9.02
CA SER A 98 -14.34 2.34 -8.72
C SER A 98 -13.92 1.60 -9.99
N SER A 99 -14.84 1.42 -10.95
CA SER A 99 -14.57 0.71 -12.20
C SER A 99 -13.49 1.39 -13.04
N TRP A 100 -13.55 2.73 -13.18
CA TRP A 100 -12.50 3.49 -13.87
C TRP A 100 -11.17 3.44 -13.14
N GLY A 101 -11.18 3.49 -11.80
CA GLY A 101 -9.98 3.33 -10.99
C GLY A 101 -9.28 1.99 -11.24
N TYR A 102 -10.04 0.89 -11.27
CA TYR A 102 -9.51 -0.43 -11.63
C TYR A 102 -9.01 -0.48 -13.07
N ALA A 103 -9.75 0.07 -14.04
CA ALA A 103 -9.35 0.08 -15.45
C ALA A 103 -8.02 0.82 -15.65
N TYR A 104 -7.87 2.02 -15.08
CA TYR A 104 -6.61 2.77 -15.14
C TYR A 104 -5.48 2.07 -14.38
N GLY A 105 -5.78 1.42 -13.26
CA GLY A 105 -4.80 0.62 -12.52
C GLY A 105 -4.26 -0.54 -13.35
N PHE A 106 -5.13 -1.29 -14.03
CA PHE A 106 -4.72 -2.36 -14.95
C PHE A 106 -3.93 -1.85 -16.14
N LEU A 107 -4.36 -0.77 -16.78
CA LEU A 107 -3.63 -0.16 -17.90
C LEU A 107 -2.24 0.31 -17.46
N GLY A 108 -2.14 1.02 -16.34
CA GLY A 108 -0.87 1.47 -15.81
C GLY A 108 0.06 0.32 -15.43
N GLY A 109 -0.45 -0.68 -14.71
CA GLY A 109 0.30 -1.86 -14.32
C GLY A 109 0.76 -2.68 -15.53
N SER A 110 -0.10 -2.90 -16.52
CA SER A 110 0.24 -3.62 -17.75
C SER A 110 1.29 -2.88 -18.58
N THR A 111 1.21 -1.55 -18.64
CA THR A 111 2.20 -0.73 -19.34
C THR A 111 3.58 -0.90 -18.73
N LEU A 112 3.70 -0.75 -17.40
CA LEU A 112 4.97 -0.91 -16.71
C LEU A 112 5.51 -2.33 -16.82
N LEU A 113 4.64 -3.34 -16.66
CA LEU A 113 5.02 -4.75 -16.82
C LEU A 113 5.55 -5.03 -18.22
N THR A 114 4.92 -4.47 -19.27
CA THR A 114 5.38 -4.63 -20.65
C THR A 114 6.77 -4.04 -20.86
N ILE A 115 7.03 -2.85 -20.29
CA ILE A 115 8.36 -2.23 -20.32
C ILE A 115 9.39 -3.14 -19.64
N HIS A 116 9.10 -3.65 -18.47
CA HIS A 116 9.99 -4.55 -17.73
C HIS A 116 10.25 -5.85 -18.49
N LEU A 117 9.21 -6.40 -19.12
CA LEU A 117 9.34 -7.61 -19.94
C LEU A 117 10.25 -7.38 -21.14
N ILE A 118 10.08 -6.27 -21.86
CA ILE A 118 10.93 -5.93 -23.02
C ILE A 118 12.38 -5.76 -22.58
N VAL A 119 12.63 -5.05 -21.48
CA VAL A 119 13.99 -4.85 -20.94
C VAL A 119 14.61 -6.17 -20.51
N GLY A 120 13.87 -7.01 -19.76
CA GLY A 120 14.32 -8.32 -19.31
C GLY A 120 14.63 -9.28 -20.47
N LEU A 121 13.79 -9.29 -21.52
CA LEU A 121 14.03 -10.10 -22.73
C LEU A 121 15.24 -9.61 -23.54
N ARG A 122 15.53 -8.31 -23.50
CA ARG A 122 16.62 -7.70 -24.28
C ARG A 122 17.97 -7.81 -23.62
N PHE A 123 18.01 -7.68 -22.28
CA PHE A 123 19.26 -7.57 -21.51
C PHE A 123 19.49 -8.74 -20.54
N GLY A 124 18.46 -9.54 -20.26
CA GLY A 124 18.50 -10.68 -19.33
C GLY A 124 17.83 -10.36 -17.99
N PHE A 125 16.94 -11.25 -17.52
CA PHE A 125 16.26 -11.09 -16.24
C PHE A 125 17.17 -11.31 -15.02
N GLU A 126 18.29 -11.99 -15.21
CA GLU A 126 19.26 -12.27 -14.14
C GLU A 126 20.29 -11.14 -13.99
N ASP A 127 20.33 -10.19 -14.93
CA ASP A 127 21.24 -9.06 -14.87
C ASP A 127 20.89 -8.17 -13.68
N PRO A 128 21.87 -7.88 -12.77
CA PRO A 128 21.65 -7.03 -11.59
C PRO A 128 21.12 -5.64 -11.92
N ASP A 129 21.57 -5.05 -13.02
CA ASP A 129 21.15 -3.71 -13.43
C ASP A 129 19.69 -3.71 -13.92
N VAL A 130 19.27 -4.79 -14.60
CA VAL A 130 17.88 -5.00 -15.02
C VAL A 130 16.97 -5.16 -13.81
N GLN A 131 17.38 -5.96 -12.82
CA GLN A 131 16.60 -6.13 -11.59
C GLN A 131 16.49 -4.81 -10.81
N CYS A 132 17.59 -4.08 -10.66
CA CYS A 132 17.60 -2.76 -10.06
C CYS A 132 16.65 -1.78 -10.80
N PHE A 133 16.73 -1.73 -12.12
CA PHE A 133 15.86 -0.92 -12.97
C PHE A 133 14.37 -1.25 -12.72
N VAL A 134 14.01 -2.54 -12.67
CA VAL A 134 12.63 -2.99 -12.42
C VAL A 134 12.11 -2.48 -11.09
N PHE A 135 12.86 -2.62 -10.01
CA PHE A 135 12.41 -2.18 -8.69
C PHE A 135 12.36 -0.65 -8.56
N LEU A 136 13.36 0.05 -9.07
CA LEU A 136 13.39 1.52 -9.01
C LEU A 136 12.29 2.15 -9.85
N THR A 137 12.05 1.66 -11.06
CA THR A 137 10.97 2.19 -11.91
C THR A 137 9.60 1.85 -11.34
N SER A 138 9.42 0.69 -10.71
CA SER A 138 8.19 0.35 -9.97
C SER A 138 7.93 1.31 -8.81
N ALA A 139 8.96 1.62 -8.03
CA ALA A 139 8.85 2.57 -6.93
C ALA A 139 8.54 4.00 -7.42
N LEU A 140 9.21 4.45 -8.49
CA LEU A 140 8.97 5.76 -9.10
C LEU A 140 7.56 5.84 -9.73
N TRP A 141 7.11 4.77 -10.37
CA TRP A 141 5.75 4.67 -10.90
C TRP A 141 4.72 4.81 -9.80
N TRP A 142 4.89 4.07 -8.71
CA TRP A 142 4.02 4.18 -7.55
C TRP A 142 4.03 5.59 -6.95
N LEU A 143 5.22 6.19 -6.77
CA LEU A 143 5.35 7.56 -6.31
C LEU A 143 4.59 8.55 -7.21
N GLY A 144 4.81 8.47 -8.52
CA GLY A 144 4.18 9.37 -9.49
C GLY A 144 2.66 9.33 -9.44
N PHE A 145 2.08 8.13 -9.42
CA PHE A 145 0.62 7.94 -9.35
C PHE A 145 0.02 8.18 -7.95
N SER A 146 0.85 8.22 -6.91
CA SER A 146 0.41 8.59 -5.55
C SER A 146 0.30 10.11 -5.34
N VAL A 147 1.04 10.91 -6.10
CA VAL A 147 1.05 12.37 -5.95
C VAL A 147 -0.34 13.00 -6.12
N PRO A 148 -1.14 12.65 -7.13
CA PRO A 148 -2.47 13.25 -7.33
C PRO A 148 -3.40 13.08 -6.14
N ILE A 149 -3.43 11.89 -5.51
CA ILE A 149 -4.30 11.66 -4.36
C ILE A 149 -3.88 12.52 -3.16
N PHE A 150 -2.57 12.69 -2.94
CA PHE A 150 -2.09 13.51 -1.83
C PHE A 150 -2.25 15.01 -2.06
N ARG A 151 -2.30 15.46 -3.32
CA ARG A 151 -2.49 16.87 -3.65
C ARG A 151 -3.95 17.28 -3.75
N ASN A 152 -4.77 16.42 -4.38
CA ASN A 152 -6.09 16.80 -4.86
C ASN A 152 -7.24 16.25 -3.99
N THR A 153 -6.99 15.22 -3.14
CA THR A 153 -8.02 14.65 -2.28
C THR A 153 -7.93 15.27 -0.89
N PRO A 154 -8.97 15.94 -0.40
CA PRO A 154 -9.00 16.44 0.98
C PRO A 154 -9.06 15.28 1.99
N GLU A 155 -8.75 15.57 3.25
CA GLU A 155 -9.05 14.63 4.34
C GLU A 155 -10.57 14.48 4.44
N PRO A 156 -11.14 13.26 4.49
CA PRO A 156 -12.57 13.06 4.63
C PRO A 156 -13.11 13.70 5.92
N GLU A 157 -14.22 14.41 5.79
CA GLU A 157 -14.96 14.91 6.94
C GLU A 157 -15.63 13.75 7.67
N ILE A 158 -15.42 13.66 8.97
CA ILE A 158 -16.01 12.62 9.81
C ILE A 158 -17.29 13.19 10.41
N PRO A 159 -18.46 12.60 10.10
CA PRO A 159 -19.69 12.97 10.80
C PRO A 159 -19.56 12.60 12.29
N ASN A 160 -19.66 13.57 13.17
CA ASN A 160 -19.50 13.43 14.62
C ASN A 160 -18.12 12.89 15.04
N PRO A 161 -17.05 13.66 14.86
CA PRO A 161 -15.74 13.26 15.35
C PRO A 161 -15.81 13.08 16.87
N THR A 162 -15.53 11.88 17.34
CA THR A 162 -15.32 11.66 18.75
C THR A 162 -14.01 12.35 19.10
N GLU A 163 -14.05 13.31 20.03
CA GLU A 163 -12.84 13.98 20.51
C GLU A 163 -12.01 12.97 21.34
N TYR A 164 -11.16 12.23 20.64
CA TYR A 164 -10.13 11.42 21.31
C TYR A 164 -8.95 12.32 21.65
N THR A 165 -8.59 12.34 22.92
CA THR A 165 -7.41 13.06 23.41
C THR A 165 -6.13 12.32 23.02
N SER A 166 -6.21 11.03 22.70
CA SER A 166 -5.06 10.19 22.35
C SER A 166 -5.38 9.13 21.30
N PHE A 167 -4.42 8.88 20.41
CA PHE A 167 -4.44 7.75 19.47
C PHE A 167 -4.64 6.40 20.19
N PHE A 168 -4.12 6.27 21.42
CA PHE A 168 -4.24 5.07 22.23
C PHE A 168 -5.69 4.81 22.69
N GLU A 169 -6.43 5.83 23.09
CA GLU A 169 -7.86 5.73 23.42
C GLU A 169 -8.69 5.30 22.20
N ALA A 170 -8.44 5.91 21.05
CA ALA A 170 -9.10 5.53 19.80
C ALA A 170 -8.83 4.06 19.43
N THR A 171 -7.63 3.57 19.70
CA THR A 171 -7.25 2.16 19.45
C THR A 171 -8.02 1.21 20.37
N ILE A 172 -8.09 1.50 21.68
CA ILE A 172 -8.81 0.67 22.67
C ILE A 172 -10.29 0.59 22.30
N ASP A 173 -10.90 1.71 21.98
CA ASP A 173 -12.32 1.75 21.59
C ASP A 173 -12.59 1.05 20.25
N GLY A 174 -11.70 1.19 19.29
CA GLY A 174 -11.76 0.45 18.01
C GLY A 174 -11.73 -1.07 18.21
N VAL A 175 -10.80 -1.56 19.03
CA VAL A 175 -10.71 -2.99 19.37
C VAL A 175 -11.94 -3.47 20.14
N ARG A 176 -12.46 -2.66 21.08
CA ARG A 176 -13.67 -2.99 21.84
C ARG A 176 -14.90 -3.12 20.94
N GLU A 177 -15.02 -2.29 19.91
CA GLU A 177 -16.15 -2.33 18.98
C GLU A 177 -16.07 -3.51 18.02
N ILE A 178 -14.88 -3.82 17.50
CA ILE A 178 -14.64 -5.04 16.73
C ILE A 178 -15.06 -6.26 17.54
N ARG A 179 -14.68 -6.33 18.83
CA ARG A 179 -15.09 -7.42 19.70
C ARG A 179 -16.60 -7.53 19.90
N LYS A 180 -17.34 -6.39 19.95
CA LYS A 180 -18.81 -6.38 20.05
C LYS A 180 -19.49 -6.87 18.76
N THR A 181 -18.86 -6.69 17.62
CA THR A 181 -19.41 -7.14 16.31
C THR A 181 -19.33 -8.65 16.17
N PHE A 182 -18.38 -9.30 16.83
CA PHE A 182 -18.19 -10.77 16.80
C PHE A 182 -18.73 -11.50 18.02
N SER A 183 -19.36 -10.82 18.95
CA SER A 183 -20.07 -11.40 20.12
C SER A 183 -21.57 -11.36 19.94
#